data_b0d0eb96604c507a988cba768ca72b25
#
_entry.id   b0d0eb96604c507a988cba768ca72b25
#
_cell.length_a   1.000
_cell.length_b   1.000
_cell.length_c   1.000
_cell.angle_alpha   90.00
_cell.angle_beta   90.00
_cell.angle_gamma   90.00
#
_symmetry.space_group_name_H-M   'P 1'
#
loop_
_entity.id
_entity.type
_entity.pdbx_description
1 polymer ?
#
loop_
_entity_poly.entity_id
_entity_poly.type
_entity_poly.pdbx_seq_one_letter_code
_entity_poly.pdbx_strand_id
1 'polypeptide(L)'
;MSRRYPIRLLPIALLVPVALGAQTPARRHVDVPTVAPRAADVATVDGVVKAYYDVITGPAGQPRQWSRDRSLYIPELRFVATGAGKQGPYAHVMDHQAFVDSSDSAMVHGGFYEREVHRVTRSYGNIVQVFSTYEERRTADGPVDGRGVNALQLFWDGKRWWVASAIWFDEDAGHPIPPELLP
;
A
#
# COMPACT_ATOMS: atom_id res chain seq x y z
N MET A 1 75.43 2.46 -41.71
CA MET A 1 74.92 1.23 -40.96
C MET A 1 73.79 1.68 -40.07
N SER A 2 72.54 1.48 -40.53
CA SER A 2 71.37 1.89 -39.80
C SER A 2 70.68 0.62 -39.22
N ARG A 3 70.68 0.47 -37.89
CA ARG A 3 70.04 -0.64 -37.19
C ARG A 3 68.55 -0.33 -37.00
N ARG A 4 67.69 -1.09 -37.64
CA ARG A 4 66.26 -1.06 -37.42
C ARG A 4 65.88 -2.03 -36.25
N TYR A 5 65.27 -1.49 -35.23
CA TYR A 5 64.66 -2.30 -34.12
C TYR A 5 63.25 -2.68 -34.47
N PRO A 6 62.83 -3.92 -34.27
CA PRO A 6 61.46 -4.30 -34.52
C PRO A 6 60.52 -3.86 -33.32
N ILE A 7 59.45 -3.14 -33.65
CA ILE A 7 58.37 -2.79 -32.73
C ILE A 7 57.56 -4.04 -32.46
N ARG A 8 57.59 -4.53 -31.21
CA ARG A 8 56.69 -5.58 -30.75
C ARG A 8 55.38 -4.94 -30.33
N LEU A 9 54.30 -5.19 -31.07
CA LEU A 9 52.92 -4.88 -30.69
C LEU A 9 52.45 -5.90 -29.64
N LEU A 10 52.23 -5.43 -28.42
CA LEU A 10 51.49 -6.19 -27.39
C LEU A 10 49.98 -6.16 -27.69
N PRO A 11 49.25 -7.28 -27.58
CA PRO A 11 47.79 -7.26 -27.70
C PRO A 11 47.19 -6.60 -26.47
N ILE A 12 46.41 -5.53 -26.68
CA ILE A 12 45.58 -4.93 -25.67
C ILE A 12 44.35 -5.84 -25.49
N ALA A 13 44.32 -6.56 -24.37
CA ALA A 13 43.13 -7.31 -23.98
C ALA A 13 42.04 -6.33 -23.53
N LEU A 14 40.98 -6.17 -24.33
CA LEU A 14 39.79 -5.44 -23.93
C LEU A 14 39.08 -6.24 -22.83
N LEU A 15 39.20 -5.80 -21.57
CA LEU A 15 38.35 -6.21 -20.49
C LEU A 15 36.98 -5.55 -20.67
N VAL A 16 35.99 -6.32 -21.16
CA VAL A 16 34.60 -5.93 -21.19
C VAL A 16 34.07 -6.06 -19.74
N PRO A 17 33.63 -4.99 -19.10
CA PRO A 17 33.01 -5.13 -17.79
C PRO A 17 31.67 -5.86 -17.94
N VAL A 18 31.58 -7.05 -17.38
CA VAL A 18 30.29 -7.74 -17.18
C VAL A 18 29.55 -6.94 -16.12
N ALA A 19 28.58 -6.14 -16.56
CA ALA A 19 27.63 -5.51 -15.66
C ALA A 19 26.80 -6.63 -15.00
N LEU A 20 27.12 -6.96 -13.74
CA LEU A 20 26.21 -7.73 -12.90
C LEU A 20 24.94 -6.87 -12.73
N GLY A 21 23.90 -7.19 -13.49
CA GLY A 21 22.59 -6.62 -13.27
C GLY A 21 22.16 -6.95 -11.85
N ALA A 22 22.00 -5.93 -11.01
CA ALA A 22 21.41 -6.07 -9.70
C ALA A 22 19.98 -6.63 -9.90
N GLN A 23 19.79 -7.91 -9.66
CA GLN A 23 18.47 -8.53 -9.67
C GLN A 23 17.68 -7.90 -8.51
N THR A 24 16.63 -7.16 -8.84
CA THR A 24 15.65 -6.73 -7.85
C THR A 24 15.17 -8.00 -7.14
N PRO A 25 15.25 -8.10 -5.80
CA PRO A 25 14.81 -9.29 -5.09
C PRO A 25 13.34 -9.54 -5.45
N ALA A 26 13.05 -10.78 -5.84
CA ALA A 26 11.68 -11.18 -6.17
C ALA A 26 10.78 -10.87 -4.96
N ARG A 27 9.69 -10.13 -5.16
CA ARG A 27 8.71 -9.85 -4.12
C ARG A 27 8.18 -11.16 -3.59
N ARG A 28 8.15 -11.30 -2.25
CA ARG A 28 7.63 -12.50 -1.59
C ARG A 28 6.14 -12.58 -1.88
N HIS A 29 5.70 -13.66 -2.51
CA HIS A 29 4.28 -13.95 -2.65
C HIS A 29 3.70 -14.42 -1.33
N VAL A 30 2.59 -13.83 -0.90
CA VAL A 30 1.83 -14.21 0.29
C VAL A 30 0.55 -14.91 -0.16
N ASP A 31 0.40 -16.18 0.17
CA ASP A 31 -0.84 -16.90 -0.11
C ASP A 31 -1.97 -16.35 0.77
N VAL A 32 -3.06 -15.89 0.13
CA VAL A 32 -4.22 -15.31 0.82
C VAL A 32 -5.46 -16.14 0.52
N PRO A 33 -5.84 -17.09 1.40
CA PRO A 33 -7.06 -17.85 1.24
C PRO A 33 -8.31 -16.96 1.25
N THR A 34 -9.30 -17.33 0.45
CA THR A 34 -10.63 -16.71 0.50
C THR A 34 -11.42 -17.27 1.68
N VAL A 35 -11.96 -16.37 2.52
CA VAL A 35 -12.79 -16.73 3.67
C VAL A 35 -14.11 -15.99 3.62
N ALA A 36 -15.13 -16.51 4.30
CA ALA A 36 -16.37 -15.77 4.51
C ALA A 36 -16.12 -14.53 5.38
N PRO A 37 -16.74 -13.38 5.08
CA PRO A 37 -16.60 -12.19 5.91
C PRO A 37 -17.24 -12.41 7.29
N ARG A 38 -16.69 -11.74 8.30
CA ARG A 38 -17.34 -11.64 9.60
C ARG A 38 -18.55 -10.72 9.49
N ALA A 39 -19.67 -11.10 10.04
CA ALA A 39 -20.89 -10.27 9.98
C ALA A 39 -20.65 -8.85 10.52
N ALA A 40 -19.91 -8.71 11.62
CA ALA A 40 -19.60 -7.41 12.21
C ALA A 40 -18.76 -6.50 11.28
N ASP A 41 -17.95 -7.08 10.39
CA ASP A 41 -17.09 -6.32 9.47
C ASP A 41 -17.87 -5.76 8.28
N VAL A 42 -19.05 -6.31 7.96
CA VAL A 42 -19.73 -5.99 6.69
C VAL A 42 -21.21 -5.59 6.83
N ALA A 43 -21.74 -5.62 8.05
CA ALA A 43 -23.15 -5.29 8.30
C ALA A 43 -23.42 -3.78 8.23
N THR A 44 -22.44 -2.95 8.53
CA THR A 44 -22.56 -1.49 8.56
C THR A 44 -21.34 -0.82 7.91
N VAL A 45 -21.48 0.42 7.48
CA VAL A 45 -20.36 1.24 6.99
C VAL A 45 -19.27 1.37 8.06
N ASP A 46 -19.65 1.60 9.32
CA ASP A 46 -18.69 1.69 10.43
C ASP A 46 -17.94 0.37 10.64
N GLY A 47 -18.63 -0.76 10.53
CA GLY A 47 -18.00 -2.09 10.59
C GLY A 47 -16.94 -2.28 9.50
N VAL A 48 -17.28 -1.90 8.26
CA VAL A 48 -16.34 -2.00 7.13
C VAL A 48 -15.12 -1.12 7.35
N VAL A 49 -15.31 0.16 7.70
CA VAL A 49 -14.19 1.09 7.90
C VAL A 49 -13.33 0.66 9.09
N LYS A 50 -13.94 0.23 10.18
CA LYS A 50 -13.18 -0.32 11.30
C LYS A 50 -12.36 -1.54 10.88
N ALA A 51 -12.96 -2.49 10.17
CA ALA A 51 -12.28 -3.70 9.72
C ALA A 51 -11.14 -3.37 8.73
N TYR A 52 -11.31 -2.39 7.85
CA TYR A 52 -10.30 -1.89 6.91
C TYR A 52 -8.98 -1.54 7.62
N TYR A 53 -9.04 -0.89 8.78
CA TYR A 53 -7.86 -0.56 9.59
C TYR A 53 -7.39 -1.73 10.46
N ASP A 54 -8.30 -2.47 11.09
CA ASP A 54 -7.97 -3.56 12.00
C ASP A 54 -7.14 -4.68 11.32
N VAL A 55 -7.44 -5.00 10.05
CA VAL A 55 -6.85 -6.16 9.34
C VAL A 55 -5.36 -6.00 9.05
N ILE A 56 -4.90 -4.75 8.86
CA ILE A 56 -3.51 -4.41 8.55
C ILE A 56 -2.72 -4.02 9.79
N THR A 57 -3.40 -3.77 10.92
CA THR A 57 -2.79 -3.30 12.17
C THR A 57 -2.23 -4.47 12.98
N GLY A 58 -1.02 -4.28 13.54
CA GLY A 58 -0.41 -5.24 14.46
C GLY A 58 1.08 -5.03 14.72
N PRO A 59 1.63 -5.66 15.77
CA PRO A 59 3.03 -5.52 16.15
C PRO A 59 3.98 -6.17 15.14
N ALA A 60 5.25 -5.83 15.26
CA ALA A 60 6.32 -6.50 14.52
C ALA A 60 6.30 -8.01 14.77
N GLY A 61 6.57 -8.79 13.72
CA GLY A 61 6.58 -10.26 13.77
C GLY A 61 5.20 -10.91 13.69
N GLN A 62 4.10 -10.18 13.82
CA GLN A 62 2.75 -10.73 13.70
C GLN A 62 2.25 -10.67 12.26
N PRO A 63 1.78 -11.80 11.67
CA PRO A 63 1.13 -11.80 10.36
C PRO A 63 -0.12 -10.90 10.34
N ARG A 64 -0.36 -10.23 9.21
CA ARG A 64 -1.58 -9.44 8.99
C ARG A 64 -2.75 -10.34 8.66
N GLN A 65 -3.97 -9.84 8.80
CA GLN A 65 -5.19 -10.62 8.63
C GLN A 65 -5.66 -10.61 7.15
N TRP A 66 -4.76 -10.94 6.20
CA TRP A 66 -4.99 -10.76 4.76
C TRP A 66 -6.22 -11.49 4.21
N SER A 67 -6.56 -12.66 4.75
CA SER A 67 -7.78 -13.36 4.36
C SER A 67 -9.05 -12.63 4.81
N ARG A 68 -9.03 -12.06 6.02
CA ARG A 68 -10.12 -11.21 6.52
C ARG A 68 -10.18 -9.91 5.74
N ASP A 69 -9.03 -9.32 5.42
CA ASP A 69 -8.90 -8.14 4.57
C ASP A 69 -9.54 -8.37 3.20
N ARG A 70 -9.11 -9.42 2.48
CA ARG A 70 -9.70 -9.80 1.18
C ARG A 70 -11.22 -9.92 1.23
N SER A 71 -11.79 -10.37 2.34
CA SER A 71 -13.23 -10.56 2.47
C SER A 71 -14.06 -9.27 2.49
N LEU A 72 -13.42 -8.09 2.64
CA LEU A 72 -14.10 -6.78 2.64
C LEU A 72 -14.40 -6.27 1.23
N TYR A 73 -13.67 -6.76 0.22
CA TYR A 73 -13.61 -6.18 -1.11
C TYR A 73 -14.34 -6.97 -2.17
N ILE A 74 -14.80 -6.28 -3.21
CA ILE A 74 -15.19 -6.96 -4.46
C ILE A 74 -13.96 -7.59 -5.14
N PRO A 75 -14.14 -8.64 -5.97
CA PRO A 75 -13.02 -9.27 -6.68
C PRO A 75 -12.24 -8.30 -7.58
N GLU A 76 -12.91 -7.32 -8.16
CA GLU A 76 -12.38 -6.32 -9.08
C GLU A 76 -11.78 -5.08 -8.40
N LEU A 77 -11.66 -5.09 -7.06
CA LEU A 77 -11.08 -3.99 -6.28
C LEU A 77 -9.83 -3.41 -6.95
N ARG A 78 -9.70 -2.10 -6.87
CA ARG A 78 -8.45 -1.39 -7.13
C ARG A 78 -8.05 -0.57 -5.90
N PHE A 79 -6.85 -0.85 -5.44
CA PHE A 79 -6.10 0.05 -4.57
C PHE A 79 -5.31 1.02 -5.42
N VAL A 80 -5.33 2.30 -5.05
CA VAL A 80 -4.59 3.33 -5.77
C VAL A 80 -3.80 4.16 -4.77
N ALA A 81 -2.50 3.86 -4.64
CA ALA A 81 -1.58 4.71 -3.90
C ALA A 81 -1.25 5.94 -4.74
N THR A 82 -1.51 7.12 -4.23
CA THR A 82 -1.19 8.38 -4.94
C THR A 82 -0.16 9.19 -4.14
N GLY A 83 0.51 10.11 -4.80
CA GLY A 83 1.50 10.96 -4.16
C GLY A 83 2.13 11.97 -5.10
N ALA A 84 3.00 12.82 -4.55
CA ALA A 84 3.80 13.77 -5.29
C ALA A 84 5.28 13.37 -5.25
N GLY A 85 5.81 12.90 -6.36
CA GLY A 85 7.21 12.52 -6.49
C GLY A 85 8.07 13.60 -7.15
N LYS A 86 9.37 13.37 -7.26
CA LYS A 86 10.31 14.31 -7.92
C LYS A 86 9.98 14.59 -9.39
N GLN A 87 9.28 13.69 -10.05
CA GLN A 87 8.87 13.81 -11.45
C GLN A 87 7.42 14.29 -11.63
N GLY A 88 6.76 14.68 -10.54
CA GLY A 88 5.36 15.11 -10.50
C GLY A 88 4.45 14.11 -9.80
N PRO A 89 3.13 14.35 -9.84
CA PRO A 89 2.14 13.45 -9.24
C PRO A 89 2.19 12.06 -9.86
N TYR A 90 1.97 11.04 -9.04
CA TYR A 90 1.89 9.65 -9.49
C TYR A 90 0.66 8.94 -8.93
N ALA A 91 0.26 7.84 -9.59
CA ALA A 91 -0.71 6.90 -9.10
C ALA A 91 -0.20 5.47 -9.35
N HIS A 92 -0.15 4.66 -8.32
CA HIS A 92 0.20 3.23 -8.41
C HIS A 92 -1.05 2.39 -8.18
N VAL A 93 -1.55 1.74 -9.23
CA VAL A 93 -2.77 0.94 -9.21
C VAL A 93 -2.42 -0.52 -8.94
N MET A 94 -3.10 -1.12 -7.97
CA MET A 94 -2.87 -2.49 -7.53
C MET A 94 -4.21 -3.23 -7.37
N ASP A 95 -4.22 -4.52 -7.66
CA ASP A 95 -5.24 -5.42 -7.11
C ASP A 95 -4.89 -5.81 -5.66
N HIS A 96 -5.77 -6.56 -5.01
CA HIS A 96 -5.56 -6.99 -3.62
C HIS A 96 -4.25 -7.78 -3.44
N GLN A 97 -3.95 -8.72 -4.34
CA GLN A 97 -2.76 -9.55 -4.21
C GLN A 97 -1.46 -8.73 -4.38
N ALA A 98 -1.43 -7.83 -5.35
CA ALA A 98 -0.29 -6.93 -5.56
C ALA A 98 -0.06 -6.00 -4.36
N PHE A 99 -1.13 -5.51 -3.72
CA PHE A 99 -1.04 -4.74 -2.48
C PHE A 99 -0.43 -5.58 -1.35
N VAL A 100 -0.93 -6.78 -1.11
CA VAL A 100 -0.41 -7.70 -0.09
C VAL A 100 1.07 -8.01 -0.31
N ASP A 101 1.44 -8.45 -1.52
CA ASP A 101 2.82 -8.82 -1.87
C ASP A 101 3.80 -7.64 -1.76
N SER A 102 3.31 -6.40 -1.90
CA SER A 102 4.14 -5.20 -1.74
C SER A 102 4.26 -4.70 -0.30
N SER A 103 3.25 -4.96 0.55
CA SER A 103 3.12 -4.33 1.87
C SER A 103 3.45 -5.27 3.03
N ASP A 104 3.16 -6.57 2.90
CA ASP A 104 3.26 -7.56 3.97
C ASP A 104 4.62 -7.54 4.68
N SER A 105 5.70 -7.59 3.92
CA SER A 105 7.04 -7.66 4.50
C SER A 105 7.37 -6.46 5.38
N ALA A 106 7.06 -5.24 4.92
CA ALA A 106 7.33 -4.02 5.68
C ALA A 106 6.45 -3.92 6.93
N MET A 107 5.16 -4.22 6.80
CA MET A 107 4.21 -4.19 7.91
C MET A 107 4.54 -5.23 8.99
N VAL A 108 4.92 -6.46 8.57
CA VAL A 108 5.26 -7.53 9.51
C VAL A 108 6.59 -7.27 10.21
N HIS A 109 7.64 -6.83 9.50
CA HIS A 109 8.94 -6.60 10.12
C HIS A 109 8.97 -5.35 11.00
N GLY A 110 8.37 -4.25 10.55
CA GLY A 110 8.43 -2.96 11.24
C GLY A 110 7.36 -2.75 12.31
N GLY A 111 6.32 -3.59 12.35
CA GLY A 111 5.05 -3.26 12.98
C GLY A 111 4.31 -2.19 12.15
N PHE A 112 3.00 -2.21 12.21
CA PHE A 112 2.16 -1.22 11.52
C PHE A 112 0.84 -1.08 12.27
N TYR A 113 0.55 0.13 12.72
CA TYR A 113 -0.68 0.49 13.42
C TYR A 113 -1.27 1.68 12.71
N GLU A 114 -2.39 1.47 12.04
CA GLU A 114 -3.14 2.51 11.38
C GLU A 114 -4.51 2.62 12.01
N ARG A 115 -4.98 3.83 12.25
CA ARG A 115 -6.30 4.10 12.81
C ARG A 115 -6.94 5.29 12.15
N GLU A 116 -8.26 5.24 11.99
CA GLU A 116 -9.04 6.40 11.67
C GLU A 116 -9.04 7.42 12.81
N VAL A 117 -8.88 8.70 12.48
CA VAL A 117 -8.95 9.82 13.44
C VAL A 117 -10.09 10.77 13.11
N HIS A 118 -10.53 10.82 11.85
CA HIS A 118 -11.67 11.62 11.41
C HIS A 118 -12.33 11.00 10.17
N ARG A 119 -13.62 11.30 9.95
CA ARG A 119 -14.36 10.78 8.80
C ARG A 119 -15.37 11.78 8.28
N VAL A 120 -15.38 11.95 6.95
CA VAL A 120 -16.48 12.60 6.22
C VAL A 120 -17.15 11.58 5.32
N THR A 121 -18.46 11.43 5.45
CA THR A 121 -19.25 10.45 4.68
C THR A 121 -20.30 11.14 3.82
N ARG A 122 -20.46 10.65 2.59
CA ARG A 122 -21.55 11.03 1.68
C ARG A 122 -22.24 9.77 1.19
N SER A 123 -23.57 9.75 1.20
CA SER A 123 -24.36 8.58 0.79
C SER A 123 -25.49 8.96 -0.13
N TYR A 124 -25.79 8.06 -1.06
CA TYR A 124 -26.98 8.14 -1.90
C TYR A 124 -27.41 6.72 -2.31
N GLY A 125 -28.68 6.36 -2.04
CA GLY A 125 -29.17 5.01 -2.31
C GLY A 125 -28.33 3.96 -1.61
N ASN A 126 -27.79 3.02 -2.36
CA ASN A 126 -26.93 1.95 -1.87
C ASN A 126 -25.42 2.22 -2.00
N ILE A 127 -25.01 3.44 -2.31
CA ILE A 127 -23.61 3.84 -2.41
C ILE A 127 -23.19 4.78 -1.30
N VAL A 128 -21.95 4.62 -0.83
CA VAL A 128 -21.33 5.48 0.17
C VAL A 128 -19.91 5.80 -0.25
N GLN A 129 -19.57 7.09 -0.15
CA GLN A 129 -18.20 7.56 -0.23
C GLN A 129 -17.73 8.01 1.14
N VAL A 130 -16.56 7.53 1.53
CA VAL A 130 -15.92 7.84 2.81
C VAL A 130 -14.57 8.50 2.54
N PHE A 131 -14.36 9.68 3.09
CA PHE A 131 -13.02 10.25 3.29
C PHE A 131 -12.65 10.00 4.75
N SER A 132 -11.68 9.12 4.95
CA SER A 132 -11.22 8.66 6.26
C SER A 132 -9.79 9.13 6.49
N THR A 133 -9.60 10.07 7.40
CA THR A 133 -8.28 10.53 7.80
C THR A 133 -7.69 9.55 8.78
N TYR A 134 -6.45 9.15 8.55
CA TYR A 134 -5.74 8.20 9.39
C TYR A 134 -4.44 8.73 9.96
N GLU A 135 -3.99 8.08 11.01
CA GLU A 135 -2.64 8.16 11.56
C GLU A 135 -2.01 6.78 11.56
N GLU A 136 -0.73 6.72 11.22
CA GLU A 136 0.06 5.49 11.29
C GLU A 136 1.20 5.59 12.31
N ARG A 137 1.56 4.43 12.88
CA ARG A 137 2.61 4.25 13.90
C ARG A 137 3.29 2.90 13.74
N ARG A 138 4.48 2.76 14.28
CA ARG A 138 5.18 1.46 14.32
C ARG A 138 4.83 0.60 15.53
N THR A 139 4.38 1.23 16.62
CA THR A 139 3.91 0.54 17.83
C THR A 139 2.58 1.16 18.28
N ALA A 140 1.79 0.42 19.07
CA ALA A 140 0.44 0.85 19.48
C ALA A 140 0.42 2.24 20.13
N ASP A 141 1.40 2.51 20.99
CA ASP A 141 1.52 3.76 21.76
C ASP A 141 2.70 4.62 21.30
N GLY A 142 3.24 4.33 20.10
CA GLY A 142 4.36 5.09 19.52
C GLY A 142 3.97 6.46 19.00
N PRO A 143 4.96 7.28 18.63
CA PRO A 143 4.69 8.54 17.95
C PRO A 143 3.95 8.30 16.63
N VAL A 144 3.25 9.32 16.15
CA VAL A 144 2.68 9.34 14.81
C VAL A 144 3.83 9.43 13.80
N ASP A 145 3.95 8.44 12.92
CA ASP A 145 4.97 8.40 11.86
C ASP A 145 4.46 9.04 10.56
N GLY A 146 3.16 8.95 10.31
CA GLY A 146 2.51 9.51 9.14
C GLY A 146 1.02 9.75 9.34
N ARG A 147 0.44 10.54 8.47
CA ARG A 147 -1.01 10.77 8.32
C ARG A 147 -1.36 10.79 6.85
N GLY A 148 -2.62 10.57 6.56
CA GLY A 148 -3.14 10.68 5.21
C GLY A 148 -4.65 10.58 5.18
N VAL A 149 -5.19 10.51 3.98
CA VAL A 149 -6.63 10.37 3.75
C VAL A 149 -6.88 9.21 2.81
N ASN A 150 -7.70 8.27 3.26
CA ASN A 150 -8.29 7.21 2.45
C ASN A 150 -9.63 7.68 1.86
N ALA A 151 -9.80 7.61 0.55
CA ALA A 151 -11.07 7.77 -0.13
C ALA A 151 -11.62 6.38 -0.49
N LEU A 152 -12.62 5.91 0.25
CA LEU A 152 -13.23 4.60 0.05
C LEU A 152 -14.56 4.75 -0.66
N GLN A 153 -14.84 3.88 -1.63
CA GLN A 153 -16.14 3.75 -2.25
C GLN A 153 -16.76 2.42 -1.83
N LEU A 154 -17.93 2.50 -1.21
CA LEU A 154 -18.67 1.36 -0.73
C LEU A 154 -20.03 1.25 -1.41
N PHE A 155 -20.55 0.02 -1.49
CA PHE A 155 -21.93 -0.20 -1.89
C PHE A 155 -22.57 -1.35 -1.09
N TRP A 156 -23.89 -1.28 -0.95
CA TRP A 156 -24.75 -2.30 -0.36
C TRP A 156 -25.34 -3.18 -1.43
N ASP A 157 -25.12 -4.50 -1.37
CA ASP A 157 -25.65 -5.48 -2.34
C ASP A 157 -27.01 -6.08 -1.96
N GLY A 158 -27.63 -5.56 -0.91
CA GLY A 158 -28.86 -6.09 -0.32
C GLY A 158 -28.63 -7.04 0.87
N LYS A 159 -27.36 -7.45 1.11
CA LYS A 159 -26.98 -8.39 2.19
C LYS A 159 -25.82 -7.87 3.02
N ARG A 160 -24.88 -7.15 2.40
CA ARG A 160 -23.66 -6.65 3.05
C ARG A 160 -23.11 -5.42 2.35
N TRP A 161 -22.26 -4.70 3.05
CA TRP A 161 -21.41 -3.66 2.48
C TRP A 161 -20.15 -4.26 1.88
N TRP A 162 -19.73 -3.68 0.76
CA TRP A 162 -18.51 -4.00 0.03
C TRP A 162 -17.69 -2.75 -0.20
N VAL A 163 -16.37 -2.88 -0.12
CA VAL A 163 -15.46 -1.86 -0.63
C VAL A 163 -15.20 -2.12 -2.11
N ALA A 164 -15.53 -1.16 -2.96
CA ALA A 164 -15.32 -1.24 -4.41
C ALA A 164 -13.97 -0.68 -4.84
N SER A 165 -13.50 0.37 -4.16
CA SER A 165 -12.18 0.96 -4.40
C SER A 165 -11.66 1.67 -3.16
N ALA A 166 -10.33 1.76 -3.04
CA ALA A 166 -9.64 2.54 -2.03
C ALA A 166 -8.50 3.33 -2.70
N ILE A 167 -8.55 4.65 -2.56
CA ILE A 167 -7.53 5.57 -3.06
C ILE A 167 -7.02 6.36 -1.87
N TRP A 168 -5.71 6.53 -1.74
CA TRP A 168 -5.17 7.31 -0.63
C TRP A 168 -4.04 8.23 -1.07
N PHE A 169 -3.84 9.25 -0.26
CA PHE A 169 -2.74 10.19 -0.34
C PHE A 169 -2.18 10.43 1.06
N ASP A 170 -0.88 10.22 1.22
CA ASP A 170 -0.16 10.49 2.46
C ASP A 170 0.11 11.99 2.58
N GLU A 171 -0.10 12.57 3.76
CA GLU A 171 0.19 13.97 4.03
C GLU A 171 1.68 14.26 3.81
N ASP A 172 1.99 15.34 3.12
CA ASP A 172 3.35 15.86 2.97
C ASP A 172 3.40 17.38 3.17
N ALA A 173 4.60 17.95 3.16
CA ALA A 173 4.78 19.39 3.38
C ALA A 173 4.10 20.28 2.32
N GLY A 174 3.88 19.76 1.12
CA GLY A 174 3.20 20.47 0.02
C GLY A 174 1.68 20.28 0.02
N HIS A 175 1.19 19.26 0.74
CA HIS A 175 -0.20 18.82 0.74
C HIS A 175 -0.65 18.51 2.18
N PRO A 176 -0.80 19.54 3.04
CA PRO A 176 -1.32 19.34 4.39
C PRO A 176 -2.80 18.93 4.32
N ILE A 177 -3.22 18.08 5.27
CA ILE A 177 -4.62 17.67 5.36
C ILE A 177 -5.48 18.91 5.69
N PRO A 178 -6.52 19.21 4.89
CA PRO A 178 -7.34 20.39 5.10
C PRO A 178 -8.17 20.27 6.38
N PRO A 179 -8.49 21.42 7.06
CA PRO A 179 -9.15 21.42 8.37
C PRO A 179 -10.46 20.63 8.43
N GLU A 180 -11.24 20.62 7.34
CA GLU A 180 -12.51 19.89 7.28
C GLU A 180 -12.35 18.36 7.26
N LEU A 181 -11.13 17.85 7.12
CA LEU A 181 -10.78 16.42 7.20
C LEU A 181 -10.01 16.09 8.48
N LEU A 182 -9.88 17.03 9.42
CA LEU A 182 -9.24 16.83 10.72
C LEU A 182 -10.29 16.75 11.85
N PRO A 183 -9.95 16.09 13.01
CA PRO A 183 -10.81 16.07 14.19
C PRO A 183 -11.19 17.43 14.70
#